data_753c4bd532e7036e3efb4a7071bebb48
#
_entry.id   753c4bd532e7036e3efb4a7071bebb48
#
_cell.length_a   1.000
_cell.length_b   1.000
_cell.length_c   1.000
_cell.angle_alpha   90.00
_cell.angle_beta   90.00
_cell.angle_gamma   90.00
#
_symmetry.space_group_name_H-M   'P 1'
#
loop_
_entity.id
_entity.type
_entity.pdbx_description
1 polymer ?
#
loop_
_entity_poly.entity_id
_entity_poly.type
_entity_poly.pdbx_seq_one_letter_code
_entity_poly.pdbx_strand_id
1 'polypeptide(L)'
;MSKELETKTLGNTCADGATKNVKDIVFWGNGDTFKLISKASSQLEGWMKSTKAMQVGKSVVVQVTTQQRNIDGSYSVAEALTTVQNAVIEEILNDEGQVISRVIV
;
A
#
# COMPACT_ATOMS: atom_id res chain seq x y z
N MET A 1 9.59 16.85 -0.60
CA MET A 1 8.77 16.51 -0.65
C MET A 1 8.13 15.67 -0.75
N SER A 2 7.63 15.88 -0.72
CA SER A 2 7.25 14.67 -0.57
C SER A 2 6.32 14.15 -1.54
N LYS A 3 6.71 13.18 -2.20
CA LYS A 3 5.89 12.50 -3.13
C LYS A 3 4.70 11.87 -2.52
N GLU A 4 4.79 11.56 -1.24
CA GLU A 4 3.69 10.95 -0.54
C GLU A 4 2.46 11.82 -0.56
N LEU A 5 2.64 13.11 -0.56
CA LEU A 5 1.53 14.02 -0.61
C LEU A 5 0.79 13.94 -1.93
N GLU A 6 1.53 13.63 -2.98
CA GLU A 6 0.94 13.55 -4.29
C GLU A 6 0.25 12.24 -4.54
N THR A 7 0.58 11.24 -3.74
CA THR A 7 -0.05 9.94 -3.85
C THR A 7 -1.05 9.72 -2.75
N LYS A 8 -1.75 10.76 -2.38
CA LYS A 8 -2.76 10.71 -1.33
C LYS A 8 -4.00 10.01 -1.82
N THR A 9 -3.84 8.79 -2.18
CA THR A 9 -4.90 7.98 -2.71
C THR A 9 -4.95 6.72 -1.92
N LEU A 10 -5.20 5.63 -2.58
CA LEU A 10 -5.45 4.36 -1.93
C LEU A 10 -4.29 3.85 -1.08
N GLY A 11 -3.09 4.31 -1.34
CA GLY A 11 -1.94 3.83 -0.61
C GLY A 11 -1.73 4.47 0.75
N ASN A 12 -2.52 5.48 1.09
CA ASN A 12 -2.21 6.32 2.25
C ASN A 12 -3.37 6.37 3.23
N THR A 13 -3.97 5.23 3.52
CA THR A 13 -5.16 5.17 4.36
C THR A 13 -4.94 4.54 5.71
N CYS A 14 -3.72 4.21 6.09
CA CYS A 14 -3.47 3.74 7.44
C CYS A 14 -3.51 4.89 8.42
N ALA A 15 -3.91 4.60 9.66
CA ALA A 15 -4.22 5.63 10.63
C ALA A 15 -3.03 6.54 10.95
N ASP A 16 -1.83 5.98 11.01
CA ASP A 16 -0.67 6.75 11.47
C ASP A 16 -0.24 7.84 10.52
N GLY A 17 -0.44 7.66 9.22
CA GLY A 17 0.12 8.60 8.26
C GLY A 17 -0.89 9.42 7.50
N ALA A 18 -2.10 8.90 7.38
CA ALA A 18 -3.06 9.51 6.47
C ALA A 18 -3.45 10.93 6.86
N THR A 19 -3.68 11.16 8.15
CA THR A 19 -4.13 12.47 8.60
C THR A 19 -3.04 13.53 8.54
N LYS A 20 -1.80 13.15 8.33
CA LYS A 20 -0.75 14.12 8.12
C LYS A 20 -0.85 14.76 6.75
N ASN A 21 -1.40 14.03 5.80
CA ASN A 21 -1.46 14.49 4.42
C ASN A 21 -2.84 14.96 4.02
N VAL A 22 -3.89 14.30 4.52
CA VAL A 22 -5.27 14.61 4.17
C VAL A 22 -6.07 14.71 5.45
N LYS A 23 -6.69 15.86 5.68
CA LYS A 23 -7.32 16.14 6.97
C LYS A 23 -8.70 15.54 7.14
N ASP A 24 -9.37 15.21 6.06
CA ASP A 24 -10.76 14.75 6.13
C ASP A 24 -10.90 13.23 6.06
N ILE A 25 -9.82 12.51 6.27
CA ILE A 25 -9.89 11.05 6.30
C ILE A 25 -10.53 10.61 7.61
N VAL A 26 -11.51 9.73 7.51
CA VAL A 26 -12.22 9.19 8.65
C VAL A 26 -11.86 7.71 8.80
N PHE A 27 -11.61 7.30 10.03
CA PHE A 27 -11.22 5.92 10.33
C PHE A 27 -12.24 5.24 11.21
N TRP A 28 -12.30 3.95 11.07
CA TRP A 28 -12.92 3.07 12.04
C TRP A 28 -11.90 1.95 12.32
N GLY A 29 -11.67 1.68 13.59
CA GLY A 29 -10.65 0.68 13.95
C GLY A 29 -9.26 1.16 13.58
N ASN A 30 -8.50 0.33 12.94
CA ASN A 30 -7.12 0.65 12.55
C ASN A 30 -7.02 1.32 11.18
N GLY A 31 -8.14 1.60 10.55
CA GLY A 31 -8.16 2.12 9.20
C GLY A 31 -7.85 0.98 8.22
N ASP A 32 -6.93 1.24 7.32
CA ASP A 32 -6.53 0.26 6.32
C ASP A 32 -5.47 -0.66 6.93
N THR A 33 -5.76 -1.95 6.99
CA THR A 33 -4.84 -2.91 7.58
C THR A 33 -3.94 -3.60 6.56
N PHE A 34 -4.09 -3.29 5.27
CA PHE A 34 -3.13 -3.75 4.28
C PHE A 34 -1.83 -2.99 4.45
N LYS A 35 -0.73 -3.73 4.50
CA LYS A 35 0.60 -3.14 4.64
C LYS A 35 1.34 -3.24 3.33
N LEU A 36 2.03 -2.18 2.98
CA LEU A 36 2.76 -2.11 1.72
C LEU A 36 3.95 -3.06 1.76
N ILE A 37 4.02 -3.94 0.78
CA ILE A 37 5.15 -4.85 0.60
C ILE A 37 6.14 -4.23 -0.40
N SER A 38 5.61 -3.77 -1.53
CA SER A 38 6.46 -3.27 -2.61
C SER A 38 5.64 -2.33 -3.49
N LYS A 39 6.29 -1.32 -4.03
CA LYS A 39 5.61 -0.36 -4.89
C LYS A 39 6.60 0.20 -5.90
N ALA A 40 6.15 0.37 -7.12
CA ALA A 40 6.89 1.06 -8.16
C ALA A 40 5.94 1.98 -8.90
N SER A 41 6.44 3.10 -9.36
CA SER A 41 5.61 4.03 -10.10
C SER A 41 6.47 4.92 -10.98
N SER A 42 5.84 5.47 -12.00
CA SER A 42 6.47 6.45 -12.87
C SER A 42 5.45 7.55 -13.15
N GLN A 43 5.76 8.75 -12.70
CA GLN A 43 4.92 9.90 -13.03
C GLN A 43 5.00 10.23 -14.51
N LEU A 44 6.18 10.09 -15.06
CA LEU A 44 6.39 10.40 -16.47
C LEU A 44 5.56 9.50 -17.36
N GLU A 45 5.56 8.21 -17.07
CA GLU A 45 4.79 7.25 -17.86
C GLU A 45 3.37 7.06 -17.37
N GLY A 46 3.08 7.56 -16.18
CA GLY A 46 1.71 7.56 -15.65
C GLY A 46 1.23 6.22 -15.15
N TRP A 47 2.07 5.46 -14.46
CA TRP A 47 1.62 4.18 -13.93
C TRP A 47 2.10 3.98 -12.48
N MET A 48 1.41 3.09 -11.80
CA MET A 48 1.77 2.67 -10.45
C MET A 48 1.40 1.21 -10.29
N LYS A 49 2.26 0.45 -9.64
CA LYS A 49 1.99 -0.92 -9.24
C LYS A 49 2.37 -1.08 -7.79
N SER A 50 1.51 -1.71 -7.02
CA SER A 50 1.79 -1.93 -5.61
C SER A 50 1.34 -3.32 -5.21
N THR A 51 2.06 -3.89 -4.26
CA THR A 51 1.70 -5.14 -3.60
C THR A 51 1.54 -4.84 -2.13
N LYS A 52 0.38 -5.17 -1.59
CA LYS A 52 0.07 -5.01 -0.17
C LYS A 52 -0.38 -6.34 0.40
N ALA A 53 -0.27 -6.47 1.70
CA ALA A 53 -0.64 -7.71 2.35
C ALA A 53 -1.26 -7.43 3.71
N MET A 54 -2.20 -8.28 4.10
CA MET A 54 -2.90 -8.18 5.37
C MET A 54 -2.88 -9.54 6.05
N GLN A 55 -2.56 -9.55 7.35
CA GLN A 55 -2.56 -10.79 8.12
C GLN A 55 -3.98 -11.11 8.56
N VAL A 56 -4.42 -12.32 8.30
CA VAL A 56 -5.72 -12.81 8.74
C VAL A 56 -5.48 -14.17 9.38
N GLY A 57 -5.40 -14.22 10.72
CA GLY A 57 -5.07 -15.44 11.41
C GLY A 57 -3.72 -15.98 10.98
N LYS A 58 -3.69 -17.19 10.46
CA LYS A 58 -2.46 -17.82 9.99
C LYS A 58 -2.29 -17.68 8.48
N SER A 59 -3.08 -16.82 7.87
CA SER A 59 -3.02 -16.61 6.42
C SER A 59 -2.70 -15.17 6.12
N VAL A 60 -2.23 -14.92 4.92
CA VAL A 60 -1.94 -13.57 4.44
C VAL A 60 -2.74 -13.36 3.16
N VAL A 61 -3.49 -12.27 3.12
CA VAL A 61 -4.19 -11.85 1.90
C VAL A 61 -3.31 -10.86 1.19
N VAL A 62 -3.00 -11.15 -0.06
CA VAL A 62 -2.13 -10.31 -0.88
C VAL A 62 -2.99 -9.59 -1.91
N GLN A 63 -2.80 -8.30 -2.02
CA GLN A 63 -3.50 -7.46 -2.98
C GLN A 63 -2.49 -6.81 -3.91
N VAL A 64 -2.70 -6.97 -5.20
CA VAL A 64 -1.87 -6.33 -6.21
C VAL A 64 -2.74 -5.31 -6.94
N THR A 65 -2.29 -4.07 -6.98
CA THR A 65 -2.99 -2.99 -7.65
C THR A 65 -2.12 -2.45 -8.77
N THR A 66 -2.70 -2.28 -9.95
CA THR A 66 -2.05 -1.65 -11.08
C THR A 66 -2.90 -0.49 -11.52
N GLN A 67 -2.28 0.67 -11.74
CA GLN A 67 -2.97 1.88 -12.16
C GLN A 67 -2.22 2.47 -13.34
N GLN A 68 -2.97 2.88 -14.36
CA GLN A 68 -2.40 3.43 -15.59
C GLN A 68 -3.17 4.68 -15.98
N ARG A 69 -2.44 5.76 -16.24
CA ARG A 69 -3.04 6.99 -16.77
C ARG A 69 -3.26 6.82 -18.27
N ASN A 70 -4.47 7.13 -18.69
CA ASN A 70 -4.84 7.05 -20.10
C ASN A 70 -4.52 8.38 -20.83
N ILE A 71 -4.65 8.34 -22.13
CA ILE A 71 -4.33 9.52 -22.96
C ILE A 71 -5.20 10.70 -22.59
N ASP A 72 -6.46 10.45 -22.22
CA ASP A 72 -7.39 11.53 -21.88
C ASP A 72 -7.25 12.03 -20.44
N GLY A 73 -6.26 11.52 -19.70
CA GLY A 73 -6.04 11.93 -18.32
C GLY A 73 -6.77 11.09 -17.29
N SER A 74 -7.66 10.22 -17.71
CA SER A 74 -8.31 9.30 -16.77
C SER A 74 -7.36 8.16 -16.41
N TYR A 75 -7.77 7.35 -15.43
CA TYR A 75 -6.97 6.23 -14.96
C TYR A 75 -7.73 4.94 -15.11
N SER A 76 -7.00 3.91 -15.50
CA SER A 76 -7.48 2.54 -15.44
C SER A 76 -6.84 1.86 -14.23
N VAL A 77 -7.65 1.14 -13.46
CA VAL A 77 -7.18 0.46 -12.25
C VAL A 77 -7.58 -1.00 -12.34
N ALA A 78 -6.63 -1.87 -12.03
CA ALA A 78 -6.89 -3.30 -11.93
C ALA A 78 -6.36 -3.78 -10.60
N GLU A 79 -7.14 -4.65 -9.94
CA GLU A 79 -6.76 -5.21 -8.66
C GLU A 79 -6.99 -6.70 -8.66
N ALA A 80 -6.12 -7.41 -7.95
CA ALA A 80 -6.26 -8.85 -7.76
C ALA A 80 -5.93 -9.18 -6.32
N LEU A 81 -6.60 -10.20 -5.79
CA LEU A 81 -6.39 -10.68 -4.43
C LEU A 81 -6.09 -12.16 -4.48
N THR A 82 -5.21 -12.59 -3.60
CA THR A 82 -4.96 -14.01 -3.40
C THR A 82 -4.64 -14.23 -1.92
N THR A 83 -4.74 -15.48 -1.48
CA THR A 83 -4.47 -15.83 -0.10
C THR A 83 -3.33 -16.83 -0.05
N VAL A 84 -2.39 -16.58 0.86
CA VAL A 84 -1.29 -17.49 1.14
C VAL A 84 -1.53 -18.07 2.53
N GLN A 85 -1.72 -19.39 2.60
CA GLN A 85 -2.00 -20.04 3.86
C GLN A 85 -0.72 -20.34 4.62
N ASN A 86 -0.81 -20.36 5.94
CA ASN A 86 0.32 -20.68 6.83
C ASN A 86 1.49 -19.74 6.57
N ALA A 87 1.19 -18.43 6.51
CA ALA A 87 2.18 -17.41 6.21
C ALA A 87 2.04 -16.26 7.19
N VAL A 88 3.12 -15.53 7.37
CA VAL A 88 3.11 -14.32 8.19
C VAL A 88 3.84 -13.21 7.46
N ILE A 89 3.45 -11.99 7.77
CA ILE A 89 4.14 -10.80 7.30
C ILE A 89 5.23 -10.50 8.31
N GLU A 90 6.45 -10.41 7.84
CA GLU A 90 7.59 -10.13 8.68
C GLU A 90 8.16 -8.77 8.31
N GLU A 91 8.36 -7.92 9.31
CA GLU A 91 8.94 -6.60 9.09
C GLU A 91 10.42 -6.63 9.39
N ILE A 92 11.20 -6.07 8.48
CA ILE A 92 12.65 -5.99 8.64
C ILE A 92 12.97 -4.56 9.04
N LEU A 93 13.66 -4.42 10.16
CA LEU A 93 13.95 -3.13 10.77
C LEU A 93 15.43 -2.78 10.57
N ASN A 94 15.71 -1.48 10.51
CA ASN A 94 17.09 -1.01 10.56
C ASN A 94 17.52 -0.85 12.02
N ASP A 95 18.73 -0.34 12.21
CA ASP A 95 19.30 -0.18 13.56
C ASP A 95 18.51 0.79 14.41
N GLU A 96 17.72 1.65 13.79
CA GLU A 96 16.94 2.66 14.48
C GLU A 96 15.52 2.21 14.76
N GLY A 97 15.18 0.96 14.43
CA GLY A 97 13.86 0.43 14.67
C GLY A 97 12.84 0.77 13.59
N GLN A 98 13.27 1.33 12.49
CA GLN A 98 12.37 1.69 11.41
C GLN A 98 12.19 0.52 10.44
N VAL A 99 10.97 0.34 9.96
CA VAL A 99 10.67 -0.71 9.00
C VAL A 99 11.23 -0.32 7.64
N ILE A 100 12.15 -1.12 7.11
CA ILE A 100 12.76 -0.86 5.81
C ILE A 100 12.27 -1.83 4.74
N SER A 101 11.70 -2.94 5.14
CA SER A 101 11.06 -3.84 4.16
C SER A 101 10.10 -4.77 4.88
N ARG A 102 9.23 -5.41 4.11
CA ARG A 102 8.31 -6.43 4.60
C ARG A 102 8.36 -7.60 3.65
N VAL A 103 8.35 -8.80 4.21
CA VAL A 103 8.36 -10.04 3.43
C VAL A 103 7.27 -10.96 3.97
N ILE A 104 6.84 -11.88 3.12
CA ILE A 104 5.87 -12.90 3.50
C ILE A 104 6.65 -14.20 3.61
N VAL A 105 6.57 -14.82 4.78
CA VAL A 105 7.33 -16.04 5.07
C VAL A 105 6.43 -17.16 5.58
#